data_f7949a35dc85971681e3294054ee958a
#
_entry.id   f7949a35dc85971681e3294054ee958a
#
_cell.length_a   1.000
_cell.length_b   1.000
_cell.length_c   1.000
_cell.angle_alpha   90.00
_cell.angle_beta   90.00
_cell.angle_gamma   90.00
#
_symmetry.space_group_name_H-M   'P 1'
#
loop_
_entity.id
_entity.type
_entity.pdbx_description
1 polymer ?
#
loop_
_entity_poly.entity_id
_entity_poly.type
_entity_poly.pdbx_seq_one_letter_code
_entity_poly.pdbx_strand_id
1 'polypeptide(L)'
;MRLTLHVPSIREMEYRQKLLADPDTMSYNAGQPYEADGYDVRTGCIDFPIGDWRYWRDVWLWHEPNRFSAYIRNEETGEFVGEGCYYYDMETDRHGVGVIIEAKHRNQGFGTEALRLLIEKAFRHPEVDCLFMDLPLNRESAVRMALANSFREELTEEGVCRLVLKK
;
A
#
# COMPACT_ATOMS: atom_id res chain seq x y z
N MET A 1 0.10 -16.62 12.48
CA MET A 1 0.00 -15.87 11.20
C MET A 1 1.39 -15.69 10.64
N ARG A 2 1.63 -16.16 9.44
CA ARG A 2 2.90 -16.00 8.72
C ARG A 2 2.63 -15.38 7.35
N LEU A 3 3.12 -14.16 7.13
CA LEU A 3 2.99 -13.44 5.86
C LEU A 3 4.33 -13.35 5.13
N THR A 4 4.26 -13.26 3.82
CA THR A 4 5.41 -12.97 2.94
C THR A 4 5.03 -11.92 1.90
N LEU A 5 6.05 -11.22 1.40
CA LEU A 5 5.91 -10.29 0.26
C LEU A 5 6.22 -11.07 -1.02
N HIS A 6 5.20 -11.25 -1.86
CA HIS A 6 5.27 -11.96 -3.12
C HIS A 6 5.29 -10.98 -4.29
N VAL A 7 6.41 -10.91 -5.02
CA VAL A 7 6.51 -10.11 -6.24
C VAL A 7 5.75 -10.81 -7.36
N PRO A 8 4.67 -10.20 -7.90
CA PRO A 8 3.78 -10.91 -8.80
C PRO A 8 4.36 -11.09 -10.21
N SER A 9 4.06 -12.22 -10.83
CA SER A 9 4.21 -12.44 -12.26
C SER A 9 3.10 -11.71 -13.04
N ILE A 10 3.27 -11.58 -14.36
CA ILE A 10 2.25 -10.94 -15.21
C ILE A 10 0.88 -11.65 -15.14
N ARG A 11 0.86 -12.97 -14.98
CA ARG A 11 -0.38 -13.75 -14.87
C ARG A 11 -1.12 -13.48 -13.55
N GLU A 12 -0.41 -13.11 -12.52
CA GLU A 12 -0.98 -12.83 -11.20
C GLU A 12 -1.54 -11.40 -11.10
N MET A 13 -1.37 -10.55 -12.12
CA MET A 13 -1.97 -9.21 -12.18
C MET A 13 -3.51 -9.23 -12.13
N GLU A 14 -4.13 -10.37 -12.47
CA GLU A 14 -5.57 -10.58 -12.28
C GLU A 14 -5.98 -10.39 -10.81
N TYR A 15 -5.12 -10.75 -9.85
CA TYR A 15 -5.40 -10.50 -8.45
C TYR A 15 -5.50 -8.99 -8.14
N ARG A 16 -4.56 -8.20 -8.64
CA ARG A 16 -4.60 -6.73 -8.48
C ARG A 16 -5.82 -6.12 -9.15
N GLN A 17 -6.19 -6.59 -10.34
CA GLN A 17 -7.39 -6.15 -11.02
C GLN A 17 -8.64 -6.38 -10.16
N LYS A 18 -8.78 -7.55 -9.56
CA LYS A 18 -9.89 -7.88 -8.66
C LYS A 18 -9.86 -7.06 -7.38
N LEU A 19 -8.68 -6.89 -6.78
CA LEU A 19 -8.48 -6.11 -5.56
C LEU A 19 -8.94 -4.65 -5.75
N LEU A 20 -8.53 -4.00 -6.83
CA LEU A 20 -8.85 -2.61 -7.13
C LEU A 20 -10.29 -2.40 -7.62
N ALA A 21 -10.96 -3.45 -8.09
CA ALA A 21 -12.35 -3.42 -8.54
C ALA A 21 -13.35 -3.75 -7.42
N ASP A 22 -12.89 -4.14 -6.23
CA ASP A 22 -13.75 -4.49 -5.11
C ASP A 22 -14.14 -3.24 -4.31
N PRO A 23 -15.43 -2.78 -4.36
CA PRO A 23 -15.86 -1.58 -3.64
C PRO A 23 -15.68 -1.67 -2.12
N ASP A 24 -15.85 -2.85 -1.52
CA ASP A 24 -15.67 -3.03 -0.08
C ASP A 24 -14.20 -2.81 0.31
N THR A 25 -13.29 -3.29 -0.50
CA THR A 25 -11.84 -3.09 -0.30
C THR A 25 -11.43 -1.64 -0.59
N MET A 26 -11.95 -1.04 -1.65
CA MET A 26 -11.53 0.29 -2.12
C MET A 26 -12.32 1.45 -1.53
N SER A 27 -13.33 1.20 -0.69
CA SER A 27 -14.20 2.24 -0.10
C SER A 27 -13.45 3.37 0.63
N TYR A 28 -12.27 3.10 1.17
CA TYR A 28 -11.43 4.12 1.80
C TYR A 28 -10.98 5.22 0.85
N ASN A 29 -10.98 4.91 -0.44
CA ASN A 29 -10.55 5.77 -1.54
C ASN A 29 -11.71 6.61 -2.11
N ALA A 30 -12.95 6.27 -1.74
CA ALA A 30 -14.13 6.97 -2.23
C ALA A 30 -14.14 8.43 -1.77
N GLY A 31 -14.54 9.33 -2.69
CA GLY A 31 -14.63 10.75 -2.41
C GLY A 31 -13.30 11.51 -2.37
N GLN A 32 -12.17 10.86 -2.64
CA GLN A 32 -10.88 11.53 -2.66
C GLN A 32 -10.70 12.36 -3.93
N PRO A 33 -10.12 13.58 -3.82
CA PRO A 33 -10.00 14.51 -4.94
C PRO A 33 -8.72 14.27 -5.74
N TYR A 34 -8.48 13.06 -6.22
CA TYR A 34 -7.34 12.84 -7.10
C TYR A 34 -7.75 12.36 -8.50
N GLU A 35 -6.96 12.75 -9.45
CA GLU A 35 -7.12 12.40 -10.84
C GLU A 35 -6.24 11.19 -11.16
N ALA A 36 -6.85 10.06 -11.46
CA ALA A 36 -6.18 8.86 -11.93
C ALA A 36 -7.06 8.20 -13.00
N ASP A 37 -6.42 7.70 -14.04
CA ASP A 37 -7.13 6.93 -15.07
C ASP A 37 -7.84 5.73 -14.43
N GLY A 38 -9.13 5.57 -14.78
CA GLY A 38 -9.95 4.47 -14.28
C GLY A 38 -10.45 4.63 -12.83
N TYR A 39 -10.17 5.73 -12.15
CA TYR A 39 -10.67 5.97 -10.79
C TYR A 39 -12.15 6.35 -10.79
N ASP A 40 -12.96 5.65 -9.99
CA ASP A 40 -14.35 5.99 -9.71
C ASP A 40 -14.47 6.63 -8.32
N VAL A 41 -14.71 7.93 -8.28
CA VAL A 41 -14.83 8.72 -7.04
C VAL A 41 -15.95 8.23 -6.11
N ARG A 42 -16.99 7.59 -6.63
CA ARG A 42 -18.13 7.10 -5.84
C ARG A 42 -17.80 5.85 -5.05
N THR A 43 -17.02 4.96 -5.62
CA THR A 43 -16.69 3.66 -5.04
C THR A 43 -15.27 3.57 -4.51
N GLY A 44 -14.39 4.46 -4.98
CA GLY A 44 -12.96 4.39 -4.72
C GLY A 44 -12.23 3.36 -5.57
N CYS A 45 -12.95 2.60 -6.39
CA CYS A 45 -12.38 1.59 -7.27
C CYS A 45 -11.50 2.20 -8.35
N ILE A 46 -10.53 1.42 -8.82
CA ILE A 46 -9.65 1.80 -9.92
C ILE A 46 -9.73 0.70 -10.96
N ASP A 47 -10.08 1.05 -12.19
CA ASP A 47 -10.01 0.11 -13.31
C ASP A 47 -8.55 -0.19 -13.64
N PHE A 48 -8.24 -1.48 -13.77
CA PHE A 48 -6.90 -1.98 -14.06
C PHE A 48 -6.97 -3.05 -15.16
N PRO A 49 -7.26 -2.64 -16.40
CA PRO A 49 -7.44 -3.57 -17.52
C PRO A 49 -6.13 -4.25 -17.90
N ILE A 50 -6.24 -5.40 -18.57
CA ILE A 50 -5.10 -6.22 -19.03
C ILE A 50 -4.08 -5.40 -19.83
N GLY A 51 -4.54 -4.39 -20.58
CA GLY A 51 -3.66 -3.50 -21.33
C GLY A 51 -2.64 -2.74 -20.49
N ASP A 52 -2.96 -2.49 -19.24
CA ASP A 52 -2.11 -1.71 -18.31
C ASP A 52 -1.15 -2.59 -17.49
N TRP A 53 -1.38 -3.91 -17.46
CA TRP A 53 -0.64 -4.82 -16.59
C TRP A 53 0.88 -4.78 -16.83
N ARG A 54 1.30 -4.81 -18.11
CA ARG A 54 2.73 -4.80 -18.45
C ARG A 54 3.37 -3.46 -18.06
N TYR A 55 2.73 -2.35 -18.42
CA TYR A 55 3.23 -1.01 -18.08
C TYR A 55 3.38 -0.83 -16.57
N TRP A 56 2.33 -1.16 -15.80
CA TRP A 56 2.37 -1.06 -14.34
C TRP A 56 3.50 -1.92 -13.74
N ARG A 57 3.62 -3.17 -14.19
CA ARG A 57 4.69 -4.07 -13.75
C ARG A 57 6.07 -3.48 -14.03
N ASP A 58 6.29 -2.97 -15.23
CA ASP A 58 7.59 -2.44 -15.65
C ASP A 58 7.94 -1.14 -14.90
N VAL A 59 6.94 -0.40 -14.40
CA VAL A 59 7.13 0.81 -13.59
C VAL A 59 7.38 0.49 -12.11
N TRP A 60 6.69 -0.49 -11.56
CA TRP A 60 6.65 -0.73 -10.11
C TRP A 60 7.58 -1.84 -9.62
N LEU A 61 7.97 -2.77 -10.48
CA LEU A 61 8.80 -3.90 -10.07
C LEU A 61 10.24 -3.73 -10.56
N TRP A 62 11.19 -4.22 -9.76
CA TRP A 62 12.64 -4.20 -10.03
C TRP A 62 13.28 -2.80 -10.08
N HIS A 63 12.69 -1.81 -9.43
CA HIS A 63 13.23 -0.43 -9.34
C HIS A 63 13.55 0.00 -7.90
N GLU A 64 13.87 -0.96 -7.04
CA GLU A 64 14.26 -0.66 -5.65
C GLU A 64 15.55 0.19 -5.59
N PRO A 65 15.62 1.13 -4.65
CA PRO A 65 14.64 1.47 -3.62
C PRO A 65 13.54 2.43 -4.08
N ASN A 66 13.58 2.91 -5.33
CA ASN A 66 12.68 3.97 -5.79
C ASN A 66 11.23 3.51 -5.98
N ARG A 67 11.04 2.24 -6.30
CA ARG A 67 9.71 1.63 -6.40
C ARG A 67 9.77 0.15 -6.07
N PHE A 68 8.83 -0.28 -5.26
CA PHE A 68 8.61 -1.68 -4.93
C PHE A 68 7.12 -1.93 -4.72
N SER A 69 6.61 -3.00 -5.26
CA SER A 69 5.27 -3.50 -4.97
C SER A 69 5.28 -5.03 -4.85
N ALA A 70 4.45 -5.54 -3.96
CA ALA A 70 4.28 -6.97 -3.75
C ALA A 70 2.87 -7.29 -3.28
N TYR A 71 2.40 -8.50 -3.58
CA TYR A 71 1.23 -9.05 -2.92
C TYR A 71 1.60 -9.58 -1.53
N ILE A 72 0.67 -9.45 -0.62
CA ILE A 72 0.80 -9.96 0.74
C ILE A 72 0.20 -11.36 0.74
N ARG A 73 1.06 -12.37 0.90
CA ARG A 73 0.67 -13.77 0.89
C ARG A 73 0.58 -14.32 2.31
N ASN A 74 -0.54 -14.96 2.62
CA ASN A 74 -0.68 -15.75 3.82
C ASN A 74 -0.10 -17.16 3.56
N GLU A 75 1.01 -17.49 4.19
CA GLU A 75 1.70 -18.78 3.99
C GLU A 75 0.94 -19.98 4.59
N GLU A 76 0.00 -19.73 5.50
CA GLU A 76 -0.81 -20.79 6.10
C GLU A 76 -1.92 -21.27 5.14
N THR A 77 -2.46 -20.37 4.33
CA THR A 77 -3.54 -20.68 3.37
C THR A 77 -3.08 -20.68 1.91
N GLY A 78 -1.94 -20.05 1.63
CA GLY A 78 -1.44 -19.83 0.28
C GLY A 78 -2.15 -18.70 -0.47
N GLU A 79 -3.12 -18.03 0.14
CA GLU A 79 -3.90 -16.96 -0.48
C GLU A 79 -3.19 -15.60 -0.41
N PHE A 80 -3.46 -14.74 -1.40
CA PHE A 80 -3.17 -13.32 -1.29
C PHE A 80 -4.25 -12.64 -0.45
N VAL A 81 -3.84 -11.73 0.42
CA VAL A 81 -4.73 -11.00 1.34
C VAL A 81 -4.71 -9.49 1.11
N GLY A 82 -3.87 -9.03 0.19
CA GLY A 82 -3.71 -7.62 -0.14
C GLY A 82 -2.46 -7.33 -0.95
N GLU A 83 -2.15 -6.07 -1.11
CA GLU A 83 -0.89 -5.60 -1.69
C GLU A 83 -0.24 -4.52 -0.84
N GLY A 84 1.07 -4.34 -1.01
CA GLY A 84 1.79 -3.28 -0.36
C GLY A 84 2.92 -2.76 -1.22
N CYS A 85 3.29 -1.51 -1.02
CA CYS A 85 4.32 -0.86 -1.80
C CYS A 85 5.13 0.14 -0.96
N TYR A 86 6.29 0.50 -1.45
CA TYR A 86 6.98 1.73 -1.10
C TYR A 86 7.55 2.39 -2.36
N TYR A 87 7.71 3.70 -2.30
CA TYR A 87 8.12 4.50 -3.45
C TYR A 87 8.83 5.77 -3.00
N TYR A 88 9.82 6.20 -3.79
CA TYR A 88 10.44 7.50 -3.60
C TYR A 88 9.50 8.61 -4.12
N ASP A 89 9.29 9.60 -3.28
CA ASP A 89 8.50 10.79 -3.58
C ASP A 89 9.42 12.01 -3.69
N MET A 90 9.46 12.60 -4.89
CA MET A 90 10.33 13.75 -5.17
C MET A 90 9.90 15.03 -4.47
N GLU A 91 8.61 15.17 -4.14
CA GLU A 91 8.11 16.38 -3.47
C GLU A 91 8.56 16.45 -2.01
N THR A 92 8.59 15.33 -1.34
CA THR A 92 9.01 15.22 0.06
C THR A 92 10.48 14.84 0.22
N ASP A 93 11.14 14.39 -0.85
CA ASP A 93 12.48 13.78 -0.82
C ASP A 93 12.57 12.61 0.17
N ARG A 94 11.51 11.80 0.24
CA ARG A 94 11.36 10.68 1.17
C ARG A 94 10.70 9.48 0.48
N HIS A 95 10.66 8.35 1.17
CA HIS A 95 9.96 7.17 0.70
C HIS A 95 8.56 7.06 1.35
N GLY A 96 7.52 7.05 0.52
CA GLY A 96 6.17 6.71 0.95
C GLY A 96 5.99 5.20 1.05
N VAL A 97 5.11 4.75 1.96
CA VAL A 97 4.74 3.34 2.11
C VAL A 97 3.22 3.20 2.21
N GLY A 98 2.67 2.16 1.59
CA GLY A 98 1.24 1.90 1.59
C GLY A 98 0.91 0.42 1.65
N VAL A 99 -0.25 0.10 2.25
CA VAL A 99 -0.81 -1.25 2.35
C VAL A 99 -2.30 -1.21 2.05
N ILE A 100 -2.76 -2.10 1.20
CA ILE A 100 -4.17 -2.40 0.96
C ILE A 100 -4.44 -3.83 1.41
N ILE A 101 -5.38 -4.03 2.34
CA ILE A 101 -5.86 -5.35 2.75
C ILE A 101 -7.29 -5.52 2.24
N GLU A 102 -7.56 -6.66 1.59
CA GLU A 102 -8.93 -7.01 1.18
C GLU A 102 -9.90 -6.89 2.35
N ALA A 103 -11.10 -6.37 2.10
CA ALA A 103 -12.10 -6.12 3.14
C ALA A 103 -12.36 -7.35 4.02
N LYS A 104 -12.48 -8.53 3.41
CA LYS A 104 -12.72 -9.82 4.10
C LYS A 104 -11.59 -10.25 5.05
N HIS A 105 -10.41 -9.68 4.89
CA HIS A 105 -9.22 -10.00 5.70
C HIS A 105 -8.85 -8.90 6.72
N ARG A 106 -9.65 -7.82 6.82
CA ARG A 106 -9.41 -6.74 7.77
C ARG A 106 -9.67 -7.18 9.22
N ASN A 107 -9.15 -6.39 10.16
CA ASN A 107 -9.30 -6.59 11.60
C ASN A 107 -8.73 -7.92 12.13
N GLN A 108 -7.83 -8.54 11.39
CA GLN A 108 -7.16 -9.80 11.74
C GLN A 108 -5.63 -9.62 11.95
N GLY A 109 -5.14 -8.38 11.96
CA GLY A 109 -3.73 -8.07 12.13
C GLY A 109 -2.88 -8.12 10.85
N PHE A 110 -3.46 -8.53 9.71
CA PHE A 110 -2.71 -8.64 8.44
C PHE A 110 -2.06 -7.32 8.01
N GLY A 111 -2.76 -6.18 8.14
CA GLY A 111 -2.22 -4.88 7.76
C GLY A 111 -0.99 -4.48 8.57
N THR A 112 -1.05 -4.68 9.88
CA THR A 112 0.07 -4.36 10.79
C THR A 112 1.30 -5.20 10.47
N GLU A 113 1.13 -6.49 10.26
CA GLU A 113 2.23 -7.39 9.91
C GLU A 113 2.78 -7.13 8.50
N ALA A 114 1.90 -6.84 7.52
CA ALA A 114 2.31 -6.48 6.17
C ALA A 114 3.14 -5.19 6.15
N LEU A 115 2.72 -4.16 6.89
CA LEU A 115 3.47 -2.92 7.02
C LEU A 115 4.85 -3.16 7.67
N ARG A 116 4.93 -4.00 8.69
CA ARG A 116 6.21 -4.41 9.31
C ARG A 116 7.18 -5.01 8.28
N LEU A 117 6.68 -5.93 7.45
CA LEU A 117 7.50 -6.56 6.39
C LEU A 117 7.99 -5.56 5.35
N LEU A 118 7.15 -4.60 4.95
CA LEU A 118 7.52 -3.53 4.01
C LEU A 118 8.59 -2.61 4.61
N ILE A 119 8.46 -2.24 5.88
CA ILE A 119 9.45 -1.44 6.61
C ILE A 119 10.80 -2.16 6.63
N GLU A 120 10.81 -3.42 7.02
CA GLU A 120 12.04 -4.23 7.05
C GLU A 120 12.69 -4.32 5.67
N LYS A 121 11.87 -4.51 4.62
CA LYS A 121 12.37 -4.57 3.26
C LYS A 121 12.93 -3.23 2.80
N ALA A 122 12.22 -2.14 2.99
CA ALA A 122 12.64 -0.81 2.58
C ALA A 122 13.94 -0.39 3.28
N PHE A 123 14.04 -0.60 4.59
CA PHE A 123 15.21 -0.22 5.38
C PHE A 123 16.46 -1.10 5.18
N ARG A 124 16.37 -2.16 4.38
CA ARG A 124 17.58 -2.87 3.90
C ARG A 124 18.40 -2.03 2.91
N HIS A 125 17.74 -1.08 2.25
CA HIS A 125 18.41 -0.14 1.35
C HIS A 125 19.04 1.01 2.17
N PRO A 126 20.33 1.29 2.02
CA PRO A 126 20.98 2.37 2.78
C PRO A 126 20.45 3.75 2.44
N GLU A 127 19.89 3.93 1.25
CA GLU A 127 19.31 5.19 0.78
C GLU A 127 17.95 5.51 1.42
N VAL A 128 17.30 4.51 2.02
CA VAL A 128 16.02 4.69 2.72
C VAL A 128 16.28 4.92 4.19
N ASP A 129 16.17 6.15 4.64
CA ASP A 129 16.38 6.57 6.02
C ASP A 129 15.07 6.96 6.73
N CYS A 130 14.02 7.20 5.97
CA CYS A 130 12.70 7.60 6.46
C CYS A 130 11.59 7.06 5.58
N LEU A 131 10.51 6.59 6.23
CA LEU A 131 9.25 6.24 5.58
C LEU A 131 8.15 7.17 6.05
N PHE A 132 7.22 7.52 5.16
CA PHE A 132 6.04 8.31 5.52
C PHE A 132 4.74 7.70 5.00
N MET A 133 3.65 8.07 5.66
CA MET A 133 2.27 7.80 5.23
C MET A 133 1.43 9.06 5.45
N ASP A 134 0.70 9.49 4.43
CA ASP A 134 -0.31 10.53 4.55
C ASP A 134 -1.70 9.86 4.66
N LEU A 135 -2.33 9.99 5.80
CA LEU A 135 -3.58 9.32 6.12
C LEU A 135 -4.66 10.32 6.51
N PRO A 136 -5.85 10.28 5.88
CA PRO A 136 -7.00 11.00 6.38
C PRO A 136 -7.31 10.61 7.84
N LEU A 137 -7.59 11.57 8.69
CA LEU A 137 -7.85 11.34 10.12
C LEU A 137 -9.03 10.40 10.38
N ASN A 138 -10.02 10.39 9.49
CA ASN A 138 -11.18 9.49 9.58
C ASN A 138 -10.84 8.02 9.29
N ARG A 139 -9.61 7.73 8.83
CA ARG A 139 -9.11 6.36 8.61
C ARG A 139 -8.41 5.83 9.87
N GLU A 140 -9.12 5.81 10.97
CA GLU A 140 -8.58 5.45 12.30
C GLU A 140 -7.83 4.11 12.32
N SER A 141 -8.31 3.10 11.58
CA SER A 141 -7.66 1.79 11.54
C SER A 141 -6.29 1.84 10.87
N ALA A 142 -6.13 2.66 9.82
CA ALA A 142 -4.86 2.88 9.15
C ALA A 142 -3.87 3.68 10.03
N VAL A 143 -4.38 4.68 10.74
CA VAL A 143 -3.58 5.44 11.71
C VAL A 143 -3.09 4.52 12.84
N ARG A 144 -3.97 3.70 13.42
CA ARG A 144 -3.58 2.71 14.45
C ARG A 144 -2.54 1.72 13.94
N MET A 145 -2.68 1.24 12.70
CA MET A 145 -1.71 0.35 12.05
C MET A 145 -0.32 0.99 11.95
N ALA A 146 -0.26 2.24 11.52
CA ALA A 146 0.99 2.98 11.42
C ALA A 146 1.63 3.22 12.82
N LEU A 147 0.85 3.67 13.80
CA LEU A 147 1.33 3.87 15.18
C LEU A 147 1.84 2.56 15.81
N ALA A 148 1.19 1.43 15.54
CA ALA A 148 1.63 0.10 15.99
C ALA A 148 2.98 -0.32 15.37
N ASN A 149 3.34 0.25 14.22
CA ASN A 149 4.64 0.08 13.57
C ASN A 149 5.62 1.21 13.87
N SER A 150 5.42 1.91 14.99
CA SER A 150 6.31 2.97 15.49
C SER A 150 6.37 4.26 14.67
N PHE A 151 5.48 4.44 13.71
CA PHE A 151 5.32 5.75 13.08
C PHE A 151 4.91 6.79 14.12
N ARG A 152 5.28 8.04 13.89
CA ARG A 152 4.93 9.19 14.73
C ARG A 152 4.36 10.29 13.86
N GLU A 153 3.41 11.03 14.41
CA GLU A 153 2.86 12.21 13.74
C GLU A 153 3.96 13.27 13.57
N GLU A 154 4.08 13.77 12.35
CA GLU A 154 4.94 14.91 12.02
C GLU A 154 4.12 16.17 11.79
N LEU A 155 3.00 16.05 11.10
CA LEU A 155 2.15 17.17 10.71
C LEU A 155 0.71 16.70 10.54
N THR A 156 -0.25 17.52 10.92
CA THR A 156 -1.67 17.35 10.57
C THR A 156 -2.21 18.64 9.98
N GLU A 157 -2.63 18.58 8.72
CA GLU A 157 -3.21 19.70 7.99
C GLU A 157 -4.41 19.23 7.17
N GLU A 158 -5.46 20.05 7.10
CA GLU A 158 -6.66 19.83 6.27
C GLU A 158 -7.29 18.43 6.42
N GLY A 159 -7.22 17.86 7.64
CA GLY A 159 -7.78 16.53 7.93
C GLY A 159 -6.92 15.36 7.50
N VAL A 160 -5.69 15.60 7.04
CA VAL A 160 -4.68 14.59 6.72
C VAL A 160 -3.55 14.64 7.75
N CYS A 161 -3.20 13.47 8.28
CA CYS A 161 -2.08 13.29 9.19
C CYS A 161 -0.90 12.67 8.44
N ARG A 162 0.24 13.35 8.45
CA ARG A 162 1.51 12.76 8.03
C ARG A 162 2.16 12.04 9.20
N LEU A 163 2.35 10.76 9.03
CA LEU A 163 3.04 9.88 9.96
C LEU A 163 4.39 9.48 9.38
N VAL A 164 5.44 9.54 10.18
CA VAL A 164 6.82 9.24 9.75
C VAL A 164 7.47 8.20 10.65
N LEU A 165 8.33 7.40 10.04
CA LEU A 165 9.22 6.46 10.71
C LEU A 165 10.64 6.67 10.20
N LYS A 166 11.56 7.03 11.10
CA LYS A 166 12.99 7.10 10.81
C LYS A 166 13.66 5.77 11.13
N LYS A 167 14.66 5.42 10.32
CA LYS A 167 15.49 4.22 10.47
C LYS A 167 16.28 4.26 11.76
#